data_d8f90a38973300cc2ec9ca4f43322ebb
#
_entry.id   d8f90a38973300cc2ec9ca4f43322ebb
#
_cell.length_a   1.000
_cell.length_b   1.000
_cell.length_c   1.000
_cell.angle_alpha   90.00
_cell.angle_beta   90.00
_cell.angle_gamma   90.00
#
_symmetry.space_group_name_H-M   'P 1'
#
loop_
_entity.id
_entity.type
_entity.pdbx_description
1 polymer ?
#
loop_
_entity_poly.entity_id
_entity_poly.type
_entity_poly.pdbx_seq_one_letter_code
_entity_poly.pdbx_strand_id
1 'polypeptide(L)'
;YERIILFIERIKPDSFIPRTLSPSLPYQEYQLLLINEIRKEFEYNLSQQLYLSENAWEVTVNFKDNIITLINSAATSCPPQATASDLARKILEHYISSDLKGDQILKIVKAEIQ
;
A
#
# COMPACT_ATOMS: atom_id res chain seq x y z
N TYR A 1 14.55 0.18 -11.92
CA TYR A 1 13.35 -0.65 -12.08
C TYR A 1 13.07 -1.48 -10.86
N GLU A 2 14.08 -2.10 -10.31
CA GLU A 2 13.94 -2.97 -9.16
C GLU A 2 13.36 -2.24 -7.95
N ARG A 3 13.74 -0.97 -7.76
CA ARG A 3 13.23 -0.18 -6.64
C ARG A 3 11.73 0.06 -6.73
N ILE A 4 11.21 0.36 -7.92
CA ILE A 4 9.79 0.59 -8.09
C ILE A 4 9.00 -0.71 -7.92
N ILE A 5 9.52 -1.80 -8.47
CA ILE A 5 8.89 -3.11 -8.30
C ILE A 5 8.87 -3.49 -6.82
N LEU A 6 9.98 -3.29 -6.10
CA LEU A 6 10.05 -3.54 -4.67
C LEU A 6 9.09 -2.64 -3.89
N PHE A 7 8.98 -1.36 -4.27
CA PHE A 7 8.05 -0.45 -3.62
C PHE A 7 6.62 -0.98 -3.71
N ILE A 8 6.18 -1.35 -4.91
CA ILE A 8 4.82 -1.86 -5.12
C ILE A 8 4.61 -3.16 -4.32
N GLU A 9 5.57 -4.08 -4.36
CA GLU A 9 5.48 -5.33 -3.62
C GLU A 9 5.43 -5.09 -2.11
N ARG A 10 6.18 -4.12 -1.61
CA ARG A 10 6.24 -3.84 -0.17
C ARG A 10 4.97 -3.21 0.37
N ILE A 11 4.24 -2.43 -0.44
CA ILE A 11 3.00 -1.78 0.02
C ILE A 11 1.74 -2.60 -0.25
N LYS A 12 1.82 -3.72 -0.97
CA LYS A 12 0.67 -4.60 -1.12
C LYS A 12 0.24 -5.08 0.28
N PRO A 13 -1.06 -4.98 0.62
CA PRO A 13 -1.50 -5.34 1.97
C PRO A 13 -1.10 -6.73 2.43
N ASP A 14 -1.13 -7.72 1.54
CA ASP A 14 -0.76 -9.10 1.88
C ASP A 14 0.72 -9.27 2.24
N SER A 15 1.59 -8.35 1.78
CA SER A 15 3.01 -8.32 2.16
C SER A 15 3.27 -7.35 3.31
N PHE A 16 2.58 -6.20 3.28
CA PHE A 16 2.83 -5.08 4.17
C PHE A 16 2.33 -5.35 5.60
N ILE A 17 1.12 -5.90 5.71
CA ILE A 17 0.49 -6.14 7.00
C ILE A 17 1.32 -7.09 7.88
N PRO A 18 1.71 -8.28 7.40
CA PRO A 18 2.49 -9.19 8.26
C PRO A 18 3.81 -8.59 8.76
N ARG A 19 4.42 -7.72 7.95
CA ARG A 19 5.71 -7.11 8.27
C ARG A 19 5.60 -6.00 9.30
N THR A 20 4.46 -5.31 9.37
CA THR A 20 4.28 -4.13 10.21
C THR A 20 3.35 -4.34 11.40
N LEU A 21 2.65 -5.47 11.46
CA LEU A 21 1.59 -5.66 12.45
C LEU A 21 2.12 -5.67 13.88
N SER A 22 1.53 -4.81 14.71
CA SER A 22 1.71 -4.77 16.16
C SER A 22 0.34 -4.94 16.77
N PRO A 23 -0.09 -6.17 17.08
CA PRO A 23 -1.49 -6.47 17.40
C PRO A 23 -2.08 -5.69 18.57
N SER A 24 -1.25 -5.29 19.52
CA SER A 24 -1.72 -4.59 20.74
C SER A 24 -1.92 -3.09 20.54
N LEU A 25 -1.50 -2.52 19.41
CA LEU A 25 -1.69 -1.08 19.17
C LEU A 25 -3.16 -0.77 18.92
N PRO A 26 -3.64 0.41 19.36
CA PRO A 26 -4.94 0.91 18.91
C PRO A 26 -4.95 1.06 17.39
N TYR A 27 -6.12 0.87 16.77
CA TYR A 27 -6.18 0.92 15.31
C TYR A 27 -5.78 2.29 14.75
N GLN A 28 -6.06 3.38 15.47
CA GLN A 28 -5.70 4.72 15.02
C GLN A 28 -4.18 4.87 14.88
N GLU A 29 -3.43 4.37 15.85
CA GLU A 29 -1.97 4.43 15.83
C GLU A 29 -1.41 3.57 14.70
N TYR A 30 -1.99 2.40 14.50
CA TYR A 30 -1.57 1.51 13.42
C TYR A 30 -1.88 2.13 12.05
N GLN A 31 -3.03 2.78 11.90
CA GLN A 31 -3.38 3.49 10.66
C GLN A 31 -2.33 4.54 10.31
N LEU A 32 -1.93 5.35 11.28
CA LEU A 32 -0.90 6.38 11.07
C LEU A 32 0.44 5.75 10.72
N LEU A 33 0.79 4.67 11.38
CA LEU A 33 2.04 3.94 11.10
C LEU A 33 2.07 3.45 9.66
N LEU A 34 0.99 2.84 9.20
CA LEU A 34 0.90 2.30 7.84
C LEU A 34 1.03 3.43 6.80
N ILE A 35 0.30 4.51 6.98
CA ILE A 35 0.33 5.63 6.03
C ILE A 35 1.71 6.27 6.01
N ASN A 36 2.33 6.47 7.17
CA ASN A 36 3.67 7.05 7.25
C ASN A 36 4.71 6.16 6.60
N GLU A 37 4.61 4.85 6.77
CA GLU A 37 5.54 3.90 6.13
C GLU A 37 5.39 3.94 4.60
N ILE A 38 4.16 4.01 4.09
CA ILE A 38 3.93 4.11 2.65
C ILE A 38 4.53 5.40 2.10
N ARG A 39 4.31 6.53 2.78
CA ARG A 39 4.85 7.83 2.35
C ARG A 39 6.36 7.84 2.36
N LYS A 40 6.98 7.28 3.39
CA LYS A 40 8.43 7.17 3.51
C LYS A 40 9.02 6.36 2.38
N GLU A 41 8.44 5.19 2.09
CA GLU A 41 8.89 4.34 1.00
C GLU A 41 8.72 5.05 -0.34
N PHE A 42 7.62 5.78 -0.52
CA PHE A 42 7.38 6.53 -1.75
C PHE A 42 8.42 7.64 -1.94
N GLU A 43 8.67 8.44 -0.90
CA GLU A 43 9.67 9.52 -0.95
C GLU A 43 11.06 8.97 -1.27
N TYR A 44 11.41 7.84 -0.69
CA TYR A 44 12.68 7.18 -0.94
C TYR A 44 12.83 6.78 -2.41
N ASN A 45 11.73 6.54 -3.10
CA ASN A 45 11.73 6.08 -4.48
C ASN A 45 11.38 7.16 -5.50
N LEU A 46 11.23 8.42 -5.08
CA LEU A 46 10.87 9.50 -6.00
C LEU A 46 11.86 9.67 -7.16
N SER A 47 13.14 9.44 -6.91
CA SER A 47 14.17 9.55 -7.96
C SER A 47 13.94 8.56 -9.10
N GLN A 48 13.19 7.50 -8.87
CA GLN A 48 12.91 6.49 -9.91
C GLN A 48 12.01 7.02 -11.02
N GLN A 49 11.30 8.14 -10.76
CA GLN A 49 10.46 8.77 -11.77
C GLN A 49 11.22 9.04 -13.06
N LEU A 50 12.50 9.40 -12.96
CA LEU A 50 13.35 9.73 -14.10
C LEU A 50 13.58 8.53 -15.03
N TYR A 51 13.43 7.32 -14.53
CA TYR A 51 13.76 6.09 -15.25
C TYR A 51 12.53 5.30 -15.72
N LEU A 52 11.33 5.85 -15.47
CA LEU A 52 10.08 5.19 -15.83
C LEU A 52 9.35 6.03 -16.88
N SER A 53 8.53 5.37 -17.71
CA SER A 53 7.60 6.09 -18.56
C SER A 53 6.59 6.84 -17.69
N GLU A 54 5.97 7.88 -18.27
CA GLU A 54 4.90 8.61 -17.57
C GLU A 54 3.78 7.67 -17.15
N ASN A 55 3.42 6.72 -18.01
CA ASN A 55 2.36 5.78 -17.73
C ASN A 55 2.72 4.87 -16.55
N ALA A 56 3.94 4.34 -16.53
CA ALA A 56 4.38 3.48 -15.43
C ALA A 56 4.41 4.24 -14.11
N TRP A 57 4.90 5.48 -14.13
CA TRP A 57 4.93 6.31 -12.93
C TRP A 57 3.52 6.64 -12.44
N GLU A 58 2.63 7.04 -13.34
CA GLU A 58 1.25 7.36 -13.01
C GLU A 58 0.52 6.17 -12.39
N VAL A 59 0.70 4.99 -12.97
CA VAL A 59 0.11 3.75 -12.45
C VAL A 59 0.63 3.47 -11.02
N THR A 60 1.93 3.69 -10.79
CA THR A 60 2.55 3.50 -9.47
C THR A 60 1.96 4.46 -8.44
N VAL A 61 1.85 5.75 -8.80
CA VAL A 61 1.28 6.78 -7.92
C VAL A 61 -0.17 6.45 -7.60
N ASN A 62 -0.95 6.07 -8.61
CA ASN A 62 -2.36 5.73 -8.42
C ASN A 62 -2.51 4.51 -7.51
N PHE A 63 -1.66 3.51 -7.66
CA PHE A 63 -1.69 2.35 -6.77
C PHE A 63 -1.41 2.77 -5.32
N LYS A 64 -0.38 3.58 -5.10
CA LYS A 64 -0.05 4.10 -3.77
C LYS A 64 -1.24 4.84 -3.16
N ASP A 65 -1.84 5.77 -3.93
CA ASP A 65 -2.97 6.56 -3.46
C ASP A 65 -4.18 5.68 -3.14
N ASN A 66 -4.42 4.67 -3.97
CA ASN A 66 -5.53 3.73 -3.75
C ASN A 66 -5.31 2.88 -2.49
N ILE A 67 -4.08 2.47 -2.20
CA ILE A 67 -3.78 1.73 -0.98
C ILE A 67 -4.03 2.62 0.24
N ILE A 68 -3.61 3.88 0.21
CA ILE A 68 -3.87 4.81 1.31
C ILE A 68 -5.37 5.00 1.51
N THR A 69 -6.12 5.18 0.43
CA THR A 69 -7.58 5.32 0.48
C THR A 69 -8.22 4.07 1.09
N LEU A 70 -7.75 2.90 0.70
CA LEU A 70 -8.24 1.63 1.21
C LEU A 70 -7.99 1.51 2.72
N ILE A 71 -6.81 1.91 3.19
CA ILE A 71 -6.49 1.92 4.61
C ILE A 71 -7.44 2.85 5.37
N ASN A 72 -7.65 4.06 4.85
CA ASN A 72 -8.56 5.03 5.47
C ASN A 72 -10.00 4.52 5.49
N SER A 73 -10.46 3.91 4.41
CA SER A 73 -11.81 3.33 4.33
C SER A 73 -12.00 2.19 5.32
N ALA A 74 -11.00 1.33 5.45
CA ALA A 74 -11.05 0.24 6.42
C ALA A 74 -11.11 0.80 7.84
N ALA A 75 -10.35 1.85 8.12
CA ALA A 75 -10.32 2.47 9.45
C ALA A 75 -11.67 3.08 9.82
N THR A 76 -12.40 3.66 8.87
CA THR A 76 -13.71 4.27 9.17
C THR A 76 -14.74 3.26 9.64
N SER A 77 -14.57 1.98 9.31
CA SER A 77 -15.48 0.92 9.73
C SER A 77 -15.07 0.26 11.04
N CYS A 78 -13.96 0.69 11.65
CA CYS A 78 -13.51 0.15 12.93
C CYS A 78 -14.22 0.85 14.09
N PRO A 79 -14.66 0.10 15.13
CA PRO A 79 -15.18 0.71 16.35
C PRO A 79 -14.03 1.39 17.13
N PRO A 80 -14.37 2.35 18.04
CA PRO A 80 -13.33 3.10 18.76
C PRO A 80 -12.33 2.25 19.54
N GLN A 81 -12.73 1.07 19.99
CA GLN A 81 -11.88 0.18 20.78
C GLN A 81 -11.14 -0.84 19.92
N ALA A 82 -11.22 -0.76 18.61
CA ALA A 82 -10.56 -1.72 17.73
C ALA A 82 -9.05 -1.67 17.87
N THR A 83 -8.41 -2.80 17.64
CA THR A 83 -6.96 -2.94 17.70
C THR A 83 -6.37 -2.94 16.29
N ALA A 84 -5.03 -2.93 16.22
CA ALA A 84 -4.31 -3.07 14.95
C ALA A 84 -4.70 -4.35 14.23
N SER A 85 -4.93 -5.45 14.95
CA SER A 85 -5.36 -6.71 14.35
C SER A 85 -6.71 -6.58 13.64
N ASP A 86 -7.64 -5.84 14.23
CA ASP A 86 -8.96 -5.61 13.63
C ASP A 86 -8.83 -4.77 12.36
N LEU A 87 -8.03 -3.72 12.40
CA LEU A 87 -7.78 -2.90 11.23
C LEU A 87 -7.08 -3.69 10.13
N ALA A 88 -6.06 -4.47 10.48
CA ALA A 88 -5.33 -5.31 9.52
C ALA A 88 -6.27 -6.25 8.79
N ARG A 89 -7.18 -6.90 9.50
CA ARG A 89 -8.15 -7.81 8.90
C ARG A 89 -9.06 -7.07 7.92
N LYS A 90 -9.55 -5.90 8.30
CA LYS A 90 -10.42 -5.11 7.42
C LYS A 90 -9.68 -4.62 6.18
N ILE A 91 -8.43 -4.22 6.31
CA ILE A 91 -7.61 -3.81 5.16
C ILE A 91 -7.47 -4.97 4.18
N LEU A 92 -7.14 -6.16 4.68
CA LEU A 92 -7.00 -7.35 3.83
C LEU A 92 -8.31 -7.72 3.14
N GLU A 93 -9.42 -7.65 3.86
CA GLU A 93 -10.75 -7.92 3.28
C GLU A 93 -11.08 -6.93 2.16
N HIS A 94 -10.85 -5.64 2.39
CA HIS A 94 -11.08 -4.60 1.38
C HIS A 94 -10.18 -4.80 0.16
N TYR A 95 -8.93 -5.18 0.38
CA TYR A 95 -7.98 -5.40 -0.71
C TYR A 95 -8.42 -6.59 -1.57
N ILE A 96 -8.81 -7.69 -0.95
CA ILE A 96 -9.24 -8.90 -1.66
C ILE A 96 -10.49 -8.61 -2.50
N SER A 97 -11.42 -7.82 -1.98
CA SER A 97 -12.68 -7.52 -2.66
C SER A 97 -12.56 -6.37 -3.67
N SER A 98 -11.43 -5.67 -3.72
CA SER A 98 -11.23 -4.56 -4.64
C SER A 98 -10.76 -5.06 -6.00
N ASP A 99 -10.93 -4.20 -7.03
CA ASP A 99 -10.36 -4.46 -8.35
C ASP A 99 -8.87 -4.13 -8.39
N LEU A 100 -8.35 -3.54 -7.34
CA LEU A 100 -6.96 -3.14 -7.24
C LEU A 100 -6.10 -4.33 -6.83
N LYS A 101 -5.34 -4.87 -7.77
CA LYS A 101 -4.46 -6.02 -7.52
C LYS A 101 -3.02 -5.61 -7.78
N GLY A 102 -2.18 -5.73 -6.75
CA GLY A 102 -0.76 -5.41 -6.85
C GLY A 102 -0.07 -6.17 -7.97
N ASP A 103 -0.45 -7.42 -8.19
CA ASP A 103 0.14 -8.25 -9.23
C ASP A 103 -0.16 -7.71 -10.63
N GLN A 104 -1.37 -7.15 -10.86
CA GLN A 104 -1.71 -6.53 -12.12
C GLN A 104 -0.91 -5.26 -12.35
N ILE A 105 -0.74 -4.46 -11.30
CA ILE A 105 0.07 -3.25 -11.35
C ILE A 105 1.53 -3.59 -11.67
N LEU A 106 2.06 -4.63 -11.04
CA LEU A 106 3.42 -5.11 -11.31
C LEU A 106 3.58 -5.53 -12.77
N LYS A 107 2.60 -6.21 -13.35
CA LYS A 107 2.62 -6.58 -14.76
C LYS A 107 2.70 -5.37 -15.68
N ILE A 108 1.89 -4.33 -15.39
CA ILE A 108 1.87 -3.10 -16.17
C ILE A 108 3.23 -2.41 -16.10
N VAL A 109 3.79 -2.26 -14.90
CA VAL A 109 5.07 -1.59 -14.71
C VAL A 109 6.20 -2.37 -15.39
N LYS A 110 6.22 -3.69 -15.23
CA LYS A 110 7.24 -4.53 -15.87
C LYS A 110 7.19 -4.46 -17.40
N ALA A 111 5.98 -4.39 -17.96
CA ALA A 111 5.81 -4.27 -19.40
C ALA A 111 6.36 -2.93 -19.93
N GLU A 112 6.22 -1.87 -19.17
CA GLU A 112 6.70 -0.53 -19.54
C GLU A 112 8.23 -0.42 -19.48
N ILE A 113 8.87 -1.27 -18.73
CA ILE A 113 10.32 -1.25 -18.51
C ILE A 113 11.06 -1.83 -19.73
N GLN A 114 10.41 -2.65 -20.48
CA GLN A 114 11.02 -3.24 -21.67
C GLN A 114 10.95 -2.26 -22.84
#